data_47ee416f26ff063096a23a981b65186d
#
_entry.id   47ee416f26ff063096a23a981b65186d
#
_cell.length_a   1.000
_cell.length_b   1.000
_cell.length_c   1.000
_cell.angle_alpha   90.00
_cell.angle_beta   90.00
_cell.angle_gamma   90.00
#
_symmetry.space_group_name_H-M   'P 1'
#
loop_
_entity.id
_entity.type
_entity.pdbx_description
1 polymer ?
#
loop_
_entity_poly.entity_id
_entity_poly.type
_entity_poly.pdbx_seq_one_letter_code
_entity_poly.pdbx_strand_id
1 'polypeptide(L)'
;MDSKEYITRREKVFQHIMEQSIVILYSGGLIKSSADATFPFVVNKNFFYLTGIEQENSILVMLKTPTTVKTYLFIDEIDETKTRWVGKKLDVETATKTSGVHDIFMMSMIDTRLKEMLLDTNGYGKVTHAYLDLEKNNVIDGHLKTTERVTEDLKKQYPALTIENAYPILTKLRMIKSPKEVEAIRIAIKGTAYGLQSIRKHLKPGLFEHQIEGLFQYAIKEYGNMGLAFETIIASGKNAIILHYPNPKDKIADGALVLCDLGATNGQYRGDITRTYPANRKFNPLQKQIYETVLKANQLIIQMAKPGLKIVDLQQACLKFLADAAVKEGWIKTAEDIGKIYYHNVGHHLGLDTHDPIARDIALEPGCVITVEPGLYIKELGIGIRIEDNILITEKGCENLSVDIPKTIEEIEN
;
A
#
# COMPACT_ATOMS: atom_id res chain seq x y z
N MET A 1 2.61 -10.67 -12.67
CA MET A 1 3.47 -11.62 -11.93
C MET A 1 3.32 -13.00 -12.53
N ASP A 2 4.36 -13.85 -12.47
CA ASP A 2 4.24 -15.27 -12.80
C ASP A 2 4.40 -16.13 -11.53
N SER A 3 4.08 -17.44 -11.64
CA SER A 3 4.13 -18.36 -10.51
C SER A 3 5.53 -18.51 -9.88
N LYS A 4 6.61 -18.27 -10.65
CA LYS A 4 7.99 -18.35 -10.15
C LYS A 4 8.26 -17.33 -9.05
N GLU A 5 7.70 -16.12 -9.16
CA GLU A 5 7.81 -15.10 -8.10
C GLU A 5 7.23 -15.61 -6.78
N TYR A 6 6.02 -16.18 -6.82
CA TYR A 6 5.35 -16.69 -5.63
C TYR A 6 6.07 -17.91 -5.03
N ILE A 7 6.61 -18.80 -5.86
CA ILE A 7 7.44 -19.93 -5.42
C ILE A 7 8.68 -19.39 -4.66
N THR A 8 9.44 -18.48 -5.28
CA THR A 8 10.65 -17.89 -4.67
C THR A 8 10.36 -17.19 -3.35
N ARG A 9 9.21 -16.49 -3.23
CA ARG A 9 8.80 -15.84 -1.96
C ARG A 9 8.52 -16.87 -0.86
N ARG A 10 7.84 -17.97 -1.18
CA ARG A 10 7.60 -19.07 -0.23
C ARG A 10 8.90 -19.78 0.19
N GLU A 11 9.84 -19.98 -0.74
CA GLU A 11 11.18 -20.50 -0.42
C GLU A 11 11.91 -19.61 0.58
N LYS A 12 11.85 -18.28 0.40
CA LYS A 12 12.41 -17.33 1.37
C LYS A 12 11.72 -17.44 2.74
N VAL A 13 10.39 -17.61 2.80
CA VAL A 13 9.70 -17.84 4.08
C VAL A 13 10.21 -19.12 4.73
N PHE A 14 10.36 -20.24 3.99
CA PHE A 14 10.90 -21.48 4.52
C PHE A 14 12.32 -21.34 5.10
N GLN A 15 13.13 -20.42 4.56
CA GLN A 15 14.46 -20.13 5.10
C GLN A 15 14.43 -19.41 6.46
N HIS A 16 13.35 -18.68 6.76
CA HIS A 16 13.24 -17.85 7.96
C HIS A 16 12.41 -18.49 9.08
N ILE A 17 11.67 -19.54 8.83
CA ILE A 17 10.91 -20.26 9.86
C ILE A 17 11.72 -21.43 10.43
N MET A 18 11.43 -21.78 11.68
CA MET A 18 12.06 -22.91 12.36
C MET A 18 11.68 -24.25 11.74
N GLU A 19 12.47 -25.29 12.02
CA GLU A 19 12.04 -26.67 11.78
C GLU A 19 10.81 -27.02 12.63
N GLN A 20 10.05 -28.03 12.22
CA GLN A 20 8.83 -28.46 12.87
C GLN A 20 7.76 -27.36 12.94
N SER A 21 7.65 -26.58 11.84
CA SER A 21 6.76 -25.44 11.75
C SER A 21 5.68 -25.61 10.68
N ILE A 22 4.54 -25.02 10.95
CA ILE A 22 3.46 -24.79 9.98
C ILE A 22 3.20 -23.28 9.86
N VAL A 23 3.04 -22.77 8.65
CA VAL A 23 2.56 -21.39 8.39
C VAL A 23 1.13 -21.49 7.87
N ILE A 24 0.22 -20.68 8.42
CA ILE A 24 -1.18 -20.63 7.97
C ILE A 24 -1.56 -19.18 7.69
N LEU A 25 -1.90 -18.90 6.42
CA LEU A 25 -2.35 -17.58 6.00
C LEU A 25 -3.72 -17.66 5.33
N TYR A 26 -4.55 -16.67 5.61
CA TYR A 26 -5.93 -16.56 5.12
C TYR A 26 -6.04 -15.45 4.11
N SER A 27 -6.79 -15.67 3.02
CA SER A 27 -7.11 -14.63 2.04
C SER A 27 -8.07 -13.58 2.59
N GLY A 28 -8.86 -13.92 3.59
CA GLY A 28 -9.96 -13.14 4.13
C GLY A 28 -11.32 -13.58 3.61
N GLY A 29 -12.37 -12.91 4.08
CA GLY A 29 -13.76 -13.20 3.72
C GLY A 29 -14.51 -11.94 3.28
N LEU A 30 -15.69 -12.12 2.72
CA LEU A 30 -16.58 -11.01 2.35
C LEU A 30 -17.14 -10.32 3.59
N ILE A 31 -17.16 -8.99 3.57
CA ILE A 31 -17.74 -8.15 4.61
C ILE A 31 -19.09 -7.63 4.11
N LYS A 32 -20.15 -7.82 4.88
CA LYS A 32 -21.49 -7.31 4.55
C LYS A 32 -21.50 -5.78 4.60
N SER A 33 -22.05 -5.16 3.55
CA SER A 33 -22.29 -3.71 3.48
C SER A 33 -23.77 -3.36 3.75
N SER A 34 -24.67 -4.26 3.35
CA SER A 34 -26.13 -4.13 3.54
C SER A 34 -26.72 -5.54 3.50
N ALA A 35 -28.02 -5.71 3.62
CA ALA A 35 -28.78 -6.98 3.71
C ALA A 35 -28.10 -8.18 2.99
N ASP A 36 -28.12 -8.21 1.69
CA ASP A 36 -27.54 -9.23 0.82
C ASP A 36 -26.29 -8.75 0.05
N ALA A 37 -25.95 -7.46 0.16
CA ALA A 37 -24.79 -6.87 -0.49
C ALA A 37 -23.53 -6.97 0.40
N THR A 38 -22.36 -7.01 -0.27
CA THR A 38 -21.05 -6.99 0.38
C THR A 38 -20.23 -5.82 -0.14
N PHE A 39 -19.28 -5.36 0.68
CA PHE A 39 -18.18 -4.54 0.15
C PHE A 39 -17.37 -5.34 -0.88
N PRO A 40 -16.69 -4.66 -1.83
CA PRO A 40 -15.73 -5.32 -2.70
C PRO A 40 -14.71 -6.12 -1.87
N PHE A 41 -14.42 -7.34 -2.31
CA PHE A 41 -13.44 -8.17 -1.63
C PHE A 41 -12.03 -7.56 -1.74
N VAL A 42 -11.36 -7.45 -0.61
CA VAL A 42 -9.95 -7.04 -0.53
C VAL A 42 -9.16 -8.19 0.06
N VAL A 43 -8.30 -8.79 -0.74
CA VAL A 43 -7.46 -9.92 -0.32
C VAL A 43 -6.42 -9.47 0.72
N ASN A 44 -6.17 -10.32 1.72
CA ASN A 44 -5.04 -10.13 2.64
C ASN A 44 -3.73 -10.08 1.84
N LYS A 45 -2.96 -9.01 2.02
CA LYS A 45 -1.77 -8.73 1.21
C LYS A 45 -0.65 -9.74 1.43
N ASN A 46 -0.51 -10.31 2.62
CA ASN A 46 0.49 -11.32 2.92
C ASN A 46 0.15 -12.67 2.28
N PHE A 47 -1.14 -13.06 2.28
CA PHE A 47 -1.61 -14.21 1.52
C PHE A 47 -1.38 -14.01 0.01
N PHE A 48 -1.81 -12.86 -0.53
CA PHE A 48 -1.59 -12.52 -1.95
C PHE A 48 -0.10 -12.53 -2.33
N TYR A 49 0.75 -11.96 -1.47
CA TYR A 49 2.21 -11.90 -1.69
C TYR A 49 2.82 -13.28 -1.93
N LEU A 50 2.29 -14.32 -1.26
CA LEU A 50 2.79 -15.68 -1.37
C LEU A 50 2.05 -16.56 -2.40
N THR A 51 0.88 -16.12 -2.92
CA THR A 51 0.03 -16.95 -3.79
C THR A 51 -0.36 -16.33 -5.11
N GLY A 52 -0.49 -15.00 -5.17
CA GLY A 52 -1.07 -14.28 -6.32
C GLY A 52 -2.58 -14.48 -6.48
N ILE A 53 -3.25 -15.06 -5.51
CA ILE A 53 -4.67 -15.39 -5.59
C ILE A 53 -5.50 -14.31 -4.90
N GLU A 54 -6.57 -13.87 -5.57
CA GLU A 54 -7.50 -12.81 -5.15
C GLU A 54 -8.90 -13.39 -4.92
N GLN A 55 -9.01 -14.52 -4.26
CA GLN A 55 -10.30 -15.14 -3.94
C GLN A 55 -10.49 -15.20 -2.44
N GLU A 56 -11.72 -14.89 -1.98
CA GLU A 56 -12.12 -15.05 -0.59
C GLU A 56 -12.11 -16.53 -0.17
N ASN A 57 -12.10 -16.78 1.15
CA ASN A 57 -12.14 -18.11 1.75
C ASN A 57 -11.07 -19.07 1.22
N SER A 58 -9.86 -18.54 1.00
CA SER A 58 -8.72 -19.37 0.60
C SER A 58 -7.68 -19.40 1.71
N ILE A 59 -6.99 -20.53 1.88
CA ILE A 59 -5.98 -20.70 2.93
C ILE A 59 -4.71 -21.28 2.32
N LEU A 60 -3.58 -20.63 2.60
CA LEU A 60 -2.25 -21.13 2.31
C LEU A 60 -1.70 -21.82 3.56
N VAL A 61 -1.25 -23.08 3.41
CA VAL A 61 -0.55 -23.82 4.45
C VAL A 61 0.84 -24.18 3.94
N MET A 62 1.88 -23.81 4.69
CA MET A 62 3.26 -24.18 4.39
C MET A 62 3.80 -25.01 5.55
N LEU A 63 4.27 -26.21 5.27
CA LEU A 63 4.75 -27.16 6.27
C LEU A 63 6.25 -27.39 6.12
N LYS A 64 7.01 -27.24 7.21
CA LYS A 64 8.44 -27.51 7.29
C LYS A 64 8.73 -28.43 8.46
N THR A 65 9.02 -29.68 8.16
CA THR A 65 9.46 -30.70 9.12
C THR A 65 10.68 -31.43 8.58
N PRO A 66 11.38 -32.25 9.37
CA PRO A 66 12.51 -33.05 8.86
C PRO A 66 12.16 -33.99 7.71
N THR A 67 10.89 -34.39 7.58
CA THR A 67 10.40 -35.30 6.54
C THR A 67 9.64 -34.59 5.42
N THR A 68 9.15 -33.37 5.64
CA THR A 68 8.24 -32.71 4.70
C THR A 68 8.51 -31.21 4.61
N VAL A 69 8.82 -30.73 3.41
CA VAL A 69 8.81 -29.28 3.09
C VAL A 69 7.86 -29.08 1.92
N LYS A 70 6.64 -28.66 2.21
CA LYS A 70 5.56 -28.57 1.21
C LYS A 70 4.65 -27.37 1.44
N THR A 71 4.02 -26.96 0.36
CA THR A 71 2.99 -25.92 0.35
C THR A 71 1.68 -26.52 -0.13
N TYR A 72 0.61 -26.20 0.60
CA TYR A 72 -0.76 -26.61 0.31
C TYR A 72 -1.62 -25.37 0.17
N LEU A 73 -2.57 -25.41 -0.75
CA LEU A 73 -3.55 -24.35 -0.93
C LEU A 73 -4.95 -24.95 -0.81
N PHE A 74 -5.80 -24.29 -0.03
CA PHE A 74 -7.21 -24.64 0.10
C PHE A 74 -8.04 -23.54 -0.57
N ILE A 75 -8.97 -23.95 -1.44
CA ILE A 75 -9.87 -23.06 -2.18
C ILE A 75 -11.31 -23.53 -2.04
N ASP A 76 -12.26 -22.61 -2.23
CA ASP A 76 -13.68 -22.96 -2.18
C ASP A 76 -14.07 -23.95 -3.29
N GLU A 77 -15.07 -24.77 -2.99
CA GLU A 77 -15.75 -25.60 -3.97
C GLU A 77 -16.47 -24.73 -5.01
N ILE A 78 -16.50 -25.23 -6.25
CA ILE A 78 -17.32 -24.62 -7.31
C ILE A 78 -18.77 -25.08 -7.15
N ASP A 79 -19.62 -24.14 -6.77
CA ASP A 79 -21.07 -24.34 -6.68
C ASP A 79 -21.74 -23.77 -7.94
N GLU A 80 -22.35 -24.63 -8.75
CA GLU A 80 -23.00 -24.21 -10.01
C GLU A 80 -24.14 -23.21 -9.79
N THR A 81 -24.87 -23.33 -8.70
CA THR A 81 -25.96 -22.40 -8.36
C THR A 81 -25.38 -21.02 -8.04
N LYS A 82 -24.37 -20.96 -7.19
CA LYS A 82 -23.68 -19.68 -6.87
C LYS A 82 -22.99 -19.10 -8.10
N THR A 83 -22.41 -19.94 -8.95
CA THR A 83 -21.75 -19.49 -10.21
C THR A 83 -22.68 -18.67 -11.08
N ARG A 84 -23.99 -18.98 -11.12
CA ARG A 84 -24.98 -18.22 -11.89
C ARG A 84 -25.23 -16.81 -11.30
N TRP A 85 -24.91 -16.58 -10.03
CA TRP A 85 -25.14 -15.31 -9.34
C TRP A 85 -23.91 -14.41 -9.30
N VAL A 86 -22.73 -15.00 -9.03
CA VAL A 86 -21.51 -14.23 -8.72
C VAL A 86 -20.34 -14.55 -9.64
N GLY A 87 -20.54 -15.41 -10.66
CA GLY A 87 -19.48 -15.87 -11.53
C GLY A 87 -18.74 -17.09 -11.00
N LYS A 88 -17.88 -17.68 -11.86
CA LYS A 88 -17.12 -18.89 -11.54
C LYS A 88 -15.99 -18.56 -10.56
N LYS A 89 -15.89 -19.34 -9.48
CA LYS A 89 -14.74 -19.32 -8.58
C LYS A 89 -13.51 -19.95 -9.23
N LEU A 90 -12.36 -19.72 -8.62
CA LEU A 90 -11.06 -20.25 -9.04
C LEU A 90 -11.09 -21.76 -9.05
N ASP A 91 -10.73 -22.39 -10.18
CA ASP A 91 -10.52 -23.82 -10.27
C ASP A 91 -9.07 -24.21 -9.95
N VAL A 92 -8.84 -25.52 -9.74
CA VAL A 92 -7.53 -26.08 -9.37
C VAL A 92 -6.47 -25.76 -10.43
N GLU A 93 -6.80 -25.87 -11.72
CA GLU A 93 -5.86 -25.60 -12.80
C GLU A 93 -5.38 -24.16 -12.80
N THR A 94 -6.32 -23.19 -12.72
CA THR A 94 -6.01 -21.77 -12.64
C THR A 94 -5.25 -21.43 -11.36
N ALA A 95 -5.64 -21.99 -10.21
CA ALA A 95 -4.95 -21.81 -8.95
C ALA A 95 -3.49 -22.31 -9.02
N THR A 96 -3.26 -23.49 -9.60
CA THR A 96 -1.92 -24.04 -9.81
C THR A 96 -1.09 -23.15 -10.72
N LYS A 97 -1.66 -22.75 -11.87
CA LYS A 97 -0.97 -21.87 -12.85
C LYS A 97 -0.57 -20.53 -12.23
N THR A 98 -1.46 -19.95 -11.41
CA THR A 98 -1.23 -18.66 -10.78
C THR A 98 -0.19 -18.75 -9.66
N SER A 99 -0.41 -19.66 -8.71
CA SER A 99 0.39 -19.72 -7.48
C SER A 99 1.65 -20.58 -7.58
N GLY A 100 1.68 -21.54 -8.51
CA GLY A 100 2.69 -22.59 -8.56
C GLY A 100 2.57 -23.59 -7.41
N VAL A 101 1.43 -23.66 -6.73
CA VAL A 101 1.12 -24.70 -5.74
C VAL A 101 0.43 -25.86 -6.45
N HIS A 102 0.95 -27.08 -6.27
CA HIS A 102 0.41 -28.31 -6.91
C HIS A 102 -0.51 -29.09 -5.98
N ASP A 103 -0.27 -29.04 -4.67
CA ASP A 103 -1.11 -29.69 -3.67
C ASP A 103 -2.29 -28.77 -3.29
N ILE A 104 -3.37 -28.81 -4.06
CA ILE A 104 -4.57 -27.99 -3.86
C ILE A 104 -5.73 -28.85 -3.39
N PHE A 105 -6.41 -28.42 -2.33
CA PHE A 105 -7.56 -29.07 -1.71
C PHE A 105 -8.77 -28.13 -1.67
N MET A 106 -9.96 -28.75 -1.54
CA MET A 106 -11.19 -28.00 -1.29
C MET A 106 -11.28 -27.58 0.19
N MET A 107 -11.92 -26.44 0.45
CA MET A 107 -12.07 -25.90 1.81
C MET A 107 -12.77 -26.87 2.77
N SER A 108 -13.68 -27.72 2.29
CA SER A 108 -14.31 -28.77 3.09
C SER A 108 -13.31 -29.76 3.72
N MET A 109 -12.09 -29.84 3.21
CA MET A 109 -11.04 -30.75 3.71
C MET A 109 -10.11 -30.10 4.75
N ILE A 110 -10.24 -28.78 5.02
CA ILE A 110 -9.24 -28.03 5.82
C ILE A 110 -9.08 -28.60 7.23
N ASP A 111 -10.18 -28.87 7.94
CA ASP A 111 -10.13 -29.34 9.32
C ASP A 111 -9.46 -30.72 9.42
N THR A 112 -9.80 -31.61 8.49
CA THR A 112 -9.20 -32.95 8.44
C THR A 112 -7.71 -32.88 8.15
N ARG A 113 -7.31 -32.16 7.10
CA ARG A 113 -5.91 -32.05 6.67
C ARG A 113 -5.05 -31.31 7.69
N LEU A 114 -5.57 -30.22 8.25
CA LEU A 114 -4.85 -29.47 9.28
C LEU A 114 -4.62 -30.32 10.54
N LYS A 115 -5.64 -31.11 10.95
CA LYS A 115 -5.51 -32.04 12.06
C LYS A 115 -4.48 -33.15 11.78
N GLU A 116 -4.46 -33.71 10.57
CA GLU A 116 -3.45 -34.68 10.16
C GLU A 116 -2.03 -34.12 10.24
N MET A 117 -1.82 -32.89 9.77
CA MET A 117 -0.53 -32.20 9.81
C MET A 117 -0.07 -31.89 11.24
N LEU A 118 -0.98 -31.41 12.10
CA LEU A 118 -0.66 -31.01 13.48
C LEU A 118 -0.44 -32.21 14.42
N LEU A 119 -1.08 -33.37 14.14
CA LEU A 119 -0.97 -34.59 14.95
C LEU A 119 -0.01 -35.62 14.35
N ASP A 120 0.59 -35.36 13.21
CA ASP A 120 1.49 -36.26 12.47
C ASP A 120 0.86 -37.63 12.20
N THR A 121 -0.43 -37.66 11.85
CA THR A 121 -1.13 -38.96 11.66
C THR A 121 -0.85 -39.58 10.29
N ASN A 122 -0.28 -38.83 9.34
CA ASN A 122 0.01 -39.29 7.97
C ASN A 122 1.49 -39.11 7.57
N GLY A 123 2.40 -39.15 8.55
CA GLY A 123 3.85 -39.07 8.29
C GLY A 123 4.33 -37.70 7.82
N TYR A 124 3.60 -36.61 8.14
CA TYR A 124 4.00 -35.26 7.85
C TYR A 124 5.21 -34.78 8.67
N GLY A 125 5.50 -35.47 9.77
CA GLY A 125 6.50 -35.10 10.75
C GLY A 125 5.93 -34.19 11.85
N LYS A 126 6.57 -34.21 13.01
CA LYS A 126 6.12 -33.45 14.18
C LYS A 126 6.10 -31.94 13.93
N VAL A 127 4.99 -31.29 14.29
CA VAL A 127 4.84 -29.83 14.29
C VAL A 127 4.79 -29.31 15.72
N THR A 128 5.58 -28.31 16.04
CA THR A 128 5.66 -27.67 17.37
C THR A 128 5.43 -26.16 17.32
N HIS A 129 5.53 -25.55 16.15
CA HIS A 129 5.36 -24.10 15.95
C HIS A 129 4.35 -23.82 14.85
N ALA A 130 3.44 -22.89 15.08
CA ALA A 130 2.50 -22.39 14.08
C ALA A 130 2.72 -20.88 13.86
N TYR A 131 3.15 -20.52 12.66
CA TYR A 131 3.31 -19.15 12.22
C TYR A 131 2.01 -18.63 11.65
N LEU A 132 1.47 -17.58 12.26
CA LEU A 132 0.25 -16.89 11.84
C LEU A 132 0.57 -15.42 11.54
N ASP A 133 -0.22 -14.81 10.67
CA ASP A 133 -0.13 -13.38 10.40
C ASP A 133 -0.78 -12.60 11.55
N LEU A 134 0.01 -12.29 12.58
CA LEU A 134 -0.42 -11.57 13.77
C LEU A 134 -0.18 -10.07 13.64
N GLU A 135 -0.42 -9.50 12.46
CA GLU A 135 -0.38 -8.07 12.29
C GLU A 135 -1.33 -7.38 13.28
N LYS A 136 -0.76 -6.56 14.16
CA LYS A 136 -1.56 -5.72 15.07
C LYS A 136 -1.94 -4.43 14.36
N ASN A 137 -3.16 -4.37 13.87
CA ASN A 137 -3.78 -3.08 13.60
C ASN A 137 -4.23 -2.46 14.93
N ASN A 138 -4.35 -1.12 14.95
CA ASN A 138 -4.67 -0.38 16.17
C ASN A 138 -5.85 -0.98 16.95
N VAL A 139 -5.76 -0.91 18.28
CA VAL A 139 -6.69 -1.43 19.30
C VAL A 139 -8.16 -0.99 19.14
N ILE A 140 -8.44 -0.09 18.19
CA ILE A 140 -9.78 0.50 17.95
C ILE A 140 -10.68 -0.40 17.09
N ASP A 141 -10.12 -1.38 16.36
CA ASP A 141 -10.89 -2.29 15.53
C ASP A 141 -11.54 -3.39 16.39
N GLY A 142 -12.58 -3.08 17.13
CA GLY A 142 -13.26 -3.94 18.10
C GLY A 142 -13.82 -5.29 17.60
N HIS A 143 -13.29 -5.81 16.49
CA HIS A 143 -13.61 -7.13 15.93
C HIS A 143 -12.36 -7.99 15.87
N LEU A 144 -12.41 -9.16 16.52
CA LEU A 144 -11.39 -10.20 16.38
C LEU A 144 -11.25 -10.58 14.91
N LYS A 145 -10.06 -10.39 14.36
CA LYS A 145 -9.73 -10.85 13.01
C LYS A 145 -9.82 -12.38 12.94
N THR A 146 -10.01 -12.91 11.74
CA THR A 146 -10.00 -14.37 11.51
C THR A 146 -8.78 -15.03 12.12
N THR A 147 -7.59 -14.41 11.98
CA THR A 147 -6.33 -14.94 12.55
C THR A 147 -6.34 -14.98 14.07
N GLU A 148 -6.94 -14.00 14.76
CA GLU A 148 -7.04 -13.99 16.23
C GLU A 148 -7.90 -15.13 16.74
N ARG A 149 -9.08 -15.36 16.13
CA ARG A 149 -9.95 -16.50 16.44
C ARG A 149 -9.25 -17.83 16.23
N VAL A 150 -8.58 -17.98 15.08
CA VAL A 150 -7.81 -19.20 14.78
C VAL A 150 -6.68 -19.40 15.80
N THR A 151 -6.02 -18.32 16.23
CA THR A 151 -4.97 -18.37 17.27
C THR A 151 -5.53 -18.93 18.59
N GLU A 152 -6.70 -18.46 19.02
CA GLU A 152 -7.37 -18.92 20.22
C GLU A 152 -7.80 -20.40 20.10
N ASP A 153 -8.38 -20.78 18.97
CA ASP A 153 -8.81 -22.16 18.70
C ASP A 153 -7.63 -23.13 18.64
N LEU A 154 -6.52 -22.75 17.98
CA LEU A 154 -5.31 -23.57 17.94
C LEU A 154 -4.70 -23.77 19.32
N LYS A 155 -4.59 -22.73 20.13
CA LYS A 155 -4.09 -22.81 21.52
C LYS A 155 -4.97 -23.73 22.38
N LYS A 156 -6.29 -23.66 22.21
CA LYS A 156 -7.24 -24.49 22.95
C LYS A 156 -7.18 -25.95 22.55
N GLN A 157 -7.09 -26.23 21.24
CA GLN A 157 -7.10 -27.59 20.70
C GLN A 157 -5.73 -28.28 20.78
N TYR A 158 -4.65 -27.51 20.64
CA TYR A 158 -3.26 -27.96 20.60
C TYR A 158 -2.40 -27.19 21.61
N PRO A 159 -2.56 -27.41 22.93
CA PRO A 159 -1.91 -26.59 23.96
C PRO A 159 -0.38 -26.69 23.98
N ALA A 160 0.20 -27.71 23.36
CA ALA A 160 1.65 -27.87 23.19
C ALA A 160 2.21 -27.11 21.96
N LEU A 161 1.35 -26.52 21.14
CA LEU A 161 1.74 -25.77 19.95
C LEU A 161 2.15 -24.33 20.33
N THR A 162 3.35 -23.92 19.94
CA THR A 162 3.81 -22.55 20.11
C THR A 162 3.32 -21.69 18.92
N ILE A 163 2.64 -20.60 19.21
CA ILE A 163 2.20 -19.66 18.18
C ILE A 163 3.28 -18.60 17.95
N GLU A 164 3.71 -18.49 16.71
CA GLU A 164 4.72 -17.56 16.24
C GLU A 164 4.09 -16.49 15.32
N ASN A 165 4.73 -15.33 15.23
CA ASN A 165 4.27 -14.26 14.36
C ASN A 165 4.99 -14.28 13.01
N ALA A 166 4.27 -14.56 11.91
CA ALA A 166 4.80 -14.52 10.55
C ALA A 166 5.00 -13.08 10.02
N TYR A 167 4.29 -12.10 10.58
CA TYR A 167 4.26 -10.73 10.06
C TYR A 167 5.65 -10.07 9.94
N PRO A 168 6.57 -10.16 10.92
CA PRO A 168 7.92 -9.57 10.79
C PRO A 168 8.74 -10.17 9.64
N ILE A 169 8.57 -11.46 9.36
CA ILE A 169 9.25 -12.15 8.24
C ILE A 169 8.70 -11.60 6.92
N LEU A 170 7.37 -11.59 6.78
CA LEU A 170 6.68 -11.11 5.59
C LEU A 170 6.96 -9.62 5.32
N THR A 171 6.97 -8.80 6.37
CA THR A 171 7.34 -7.38 6.29
C THR A 171 8.72 -7.18 5.67
N LYS A 172 9.75 -7.88 6.16
CA LYS A 172 11.11 -7.79 5.61
C LYS A 172 11.17 -8.21 4.14
N LEU A 173 10.46 -9.27 3.77
CA LEU A 173 10.43 -9.73 2.39
C LEU A 173 9.70 -8.74 1.47
N ARG A 174 8.60 -8.12 1.93
CA ARG A 174 7.83 -7.13 1.17
C ARG A 174 8.55 -5.79 1.01
N MET A 175 9.40 -5.41 1.96
CA MET A 175 10.17 -4.16 1.86
C MET A 175 11.05 -4.11 0.60
N ILE A 176 11.66 -5.24 0.21
CA ILE A 176 12.56 -5.33 -0.95
C ILE A 176 11.76 -5.85 -2.15
N LYS A 177 11.46 -4.96 -3.08
CA LYS A 177 10.68 -5.27 -4.27
C LYS A 177 11.53 -5.99 -5.31
N SER A 178 11.00 -7.07 -5.88
CA SER A 178 11.60 -7.69 -7.06
C SER A 178 11.47 -6.77 -8.29
N PRO A 179 12.26 -6.97 -9.35
CA PRO A 179 12.12 -6.17 -10.57
C PRO A 179 10.70 -6.20 -11.16
N LYS A 180 9.96 -7.31 -11.01
CA LYS A 180 8.57 -7.42 -11.48
C LYS A 180 7.59 -6.64 -10.60
N GLU A 181 7.83 -6.56 -9.30
CA GLU A 181 7.06 -5.70 -8.40
C GLU A 181 7.28 -4.22 -8.73
N VAL A 182 8.53 -3.83 -8.94
CA VAL A 182 8.88 -2.46 -9.38
C VAL A 182 8.18 -2.11 -10.69
N GLU A 183 8.18 -3.02 -11.68
CA GLU A 183 7.48 -2.77 -12.95
C GLU A 183 5.96 -2.65 -12.75
N ALA A 184 5.36 -3.45 -11.87
CA ALA A 184 3.94 -3.32 -11.54
C ALA A 184 3.61 -1.96 -10.91
N ILE A 185 4.49 -1.46 -10.01
CA ILE A 185 4.38 -0.12 -9.41
C ILE A 185 4.55 0.98 -10.49
N ARG A 186 5.51 0.85 -11.39
CA ARG A 186 5.68 1.79 -12.52
C ARG A 186 4.42 1.91 -13.38
N ILE A 187 3.76 0.79 -13.67
CA ILE A 187 2.50 0.79 -14.43
C ILE A 187 1.40 1.51 -13.63
N ALA A 188 1.31 1.29 -12.32
CA ALA A 188 0.37 2.01 -11.46
C ALA A 188 0.63 3.52 -11.46
N ILE A 189 1.91 3.94 -11.37
CA ILE A 189 2.32 5.35 -11.46
C ILE A 189 1.98 5.95 -12.83
N LYS A 190 2.17 5.22 -13.94
CA LYS A 190 1.77 5.67 -15.29
C LYS A 190 0.25 5.90 -15.38
N GLY A 191 -0.56 5.01 -14.83
CA GLY A 191 -2.01 5.21 -14.73
C GLY A 191 -2.37 6.43 -13.90
N THR A 192 -1.69 6.64 -12.77
CA THR A 192 -1.84 7.82 -11.92
C THR A 192 -1.47 9.10 -12.68
N ALA A 193 -0.37 9.09 -13.42
CA ALA A 193 0.08 10.21 -14.26
C ALA A 193 -0.96 10.57 -15.33
N TYR A 194 -1.56 9.58 -15.97
CA TYR A 194 -2.63 9.78 -16.95
C TYR A 194 -3.86 10.44 -16.30
N GLY A 195 -4.24 10.00 -15.10
CA GLY A 195 -5.31 10.62 -14.32
C GLY A 195 -5.01 12.09 -13.95
N LEU A 196 -3.78 12.39 -13.49
CA LEU A 196 -3.33 13.75 -13.20
C LEU A 196 -3.31 14.63 -14.46
N GLN A 197 -2.93 14.09 -15.61
CA GLN A 197 -3.00 14.81 -16.88
C GLN A 197 -4.45 15.16 -17.24
N SER A 198 -5.39 14.26 -17.01
CA SER A 198 -6.83 14.52 -17.21
C SER A 198 -7.31 15.65 -16.28
N ILE A 199 -6.95 15.59 -14.98
CA ILE A 199 -7.27 16.67 -14.04
C ILE A 199 -6.73 18.01 -14.55
N ARG A 200 -5.43 18.08 -14.86
CA ARG A 200 -4.77 19.31 -15.29
C ARG A 200 -5.42 19.91 -16.54
N LYS A 201 -5.88 19.07 -17.48
CA LYS A 201 -6.57 19.50 -18.70
C LYS A 201 -7.91 20.18 -18.42
N HIS A 202 -8.65 19.68 -17.42
CA HIS A 202 -10.05 20.09 -17.18
C HIS A 202 -10.23 21.01 -15.97
N LEU A 203 -9.23 21.08 -15.06
CA LEU A 203 -9.29 21.93 -13.87
C LEU A 203 -9.49 23.39 -14.24
N LYS A 204 -10.51 24.00 -13.63
CA LYS A 204 -10.85 25.42 -13.76
C LYS A 204 -11.69 25.89 -12.57
N PRO A 205 -11.68 27.18 -12.25
CA PRO A 205 -12.58 27.75 -11.24
C PRO A 205 -14.05 27.44 -11.56
N GLY A 206 -14.84 27.25 -10.51
CA GLY A 206 -16.27 26.99 -10.62
C GLY A 206 -16.65 25.51 -10.65
N LEU A 207 -15.72 24.59 -10.87
CA LEU A 207 -15.93 23.17 -10.65
C LEU A 207 -16.03 22.86 -9.16
N PHE A 208 -16.57 21.69 -8.81
CA PHE A 208 -16.55 21.15 -7.47
C PHE A 208 -15.41 20.13 -7.31
N GLU A 209 -14.92 19.95 -6.09
CA GLU A 209 -13.84 19.01 -5.77
C GLU A 209 -14.17 17.58 -6.23
N HIS A 210 -15.39 17.07 -5.97
CA HIS A 210 -15.84 15.75 -6.42
C HIS A 210 -15.89 15.58 -7.94
N GLN A 211 -16.00 16.68 -8.72
CA GLN A 211 -15.92 16.56 -10.17
C GLN A 211 -14.48 16.30 -10.63
N ILE A 212 -13.49 16.85 -9.92
CA ILE A 212 -12.06 16.55 -10.15
C ILE A 212 -11.74 15.12 -9.77
N GLU A 213 -12.30 14.63 -8.64
CA GLU A 213 -12.22 13.22 -8.26
C GLU A 213 -12.80 12.30 -9.35
N GLY A 214 -14.00 12.60 -9.84
CA GLY A 214 -14.64 11.84 -10.93
C GLY A 214 -13.82 11.82 -12.22
N LEU A 215 -13.13 12.91 -12.57
CA LEU A 215 -12.21 12.97 -13.71
C LEU A 215 -11.04 12.01 -13.55
N PHE A 216 -10.46 11.92 -12.37
CA PHE A 216 -9.39 10.97 -12.08
C PHE A 216 -9.88 9.53 -12.21
N GLN A 217 -10.98 9.20 -11.55
CA GLN A 217 -11.56 7.86 -11.57
C GLN A 217 -11.90 7.41 -13.00
N TYR A 218 -12.50 8.29 -13.79
CA TYR A 218 -12.77 8.01 -15.20
C TYR A 218 -11.49 7.73 -15.98
N ALA A 219 -10.49 8.60 -15.85
CA ALA A 219 -9.24 8.51 -16.60
C ALA A 219 -8.47 7.21 -16.32
N ILE A 220 -8.35 6.79 -15.05
CA ILE A 220 -7.65 5.53 -14.73
C ILE A 220 -8.43 4.30 -15.22
N LYS A 221 -9.76 4.37 -15.25
CA LYS A 221 -10.59 3.32 -15.87
C LYS A 221 -10.39 3.25 -17.38
N GLU A 222 -10.35 4.39 -18.05
CA GLU A 222 -10.08 4.48 -19.49
C GLU A 222 -8.67 3.98 -19.82
N TYR A 223 -7.66 4.36 -19.03
CA TYR A 223 -6.25 3.99 -19.27
C TYR A 223 -6.00 2.48 -19.26
N GLY A 224 -6.60 1.74 -18.33
CA GLY A 224 -6.35 0.31 -18.21
C GLY A 224 -7.28 -0.41 -17.22
N ASN A 225 -8.50 0.09 -17.04
CA ASN A 225 -9.45 -0.44 -16.06
C ASN A 225 -8.85 -0.55 -14.65
N MET A 226 -8.00 0.40 -14.28
CA MET A 226 -7.33 0.43 -12.98
C MET A 226 -8.29 0.78 -11.84
N GLY A 227 -7.97 0.31 -10.64
CA GLY A 227 -8.63 0.69 -9.39
C GLY A 227 -7.97 1.89 -8.73
N LEU A 228 -8.61 2.40 -7.68
CA LEU A 228 -8.00 3.37 -6.77
C LEU A 228 -7.01 2.67 -5.82
N ALA A 229 -5.86 3.28 -5.58
CA ALA A 229 -4.90 2.81 -4.59
C ALA A 229 -5.42 3.08 -3.15
N PHE A 230 -6.11 4.19 -2.97
CA PHE A 230 -6.74 4.66 -1.74
C PHE A 230 -7.86 5.65 -2.08
N GLU A 231 -8.64 6.08 -1.09
CA GLU A 231 -9.66 7.12 -1.27
C GLU A 231 -9.00 8.43 -1.70
N THR A 232 -9.38 8.90 -2.87
CA THR A 232 -8.77 10.08 -3.52
C THR A 232 -8.98 11.35 -2.69
N ILE A 233 -7.94 12.13 -2.46
CA ILE A 233 -8.00 13.41 -1.77
C ILE A 233 -7.97 14.54 -2.79
N ILE A 234 -9.07 15.27 -2.92
CA ILE A 234 -9.15 16.53 -3.70
C ILE A 234 -9.55 17.64 -2.75
N ALA A 235 -8.61 18.51 -2.43
CA ALA A 235 -8.79 19.54 -1.42
C ALA A 235 -8.45 20.92 -1.97
N SER A 236 -9.41 21.84 -2.06
CA SER A 236 -9.23 23.18 -2.58
C SER A 236 -9.12 24.24 -1.48
N GLY A 237 -8.23 25.21 -1.69
CA GLY A 237 -8.04 26.34 -0.76
C GLY A 237 -7.76 25.87 0.66
N LYS A 238 -8.58 26.31 1.63
CA LYS A 238 -8.45 25.96 3.06
C LYS A 238 -8.62 24.48 3.37
N ASN A 239 -9.30 23.70 2.51
CA ASN A 239 -9.49 22.26 2.72
C ASN A 239 -8.16 21.51 2.61
N ALA A 240 -7.21 22.02 1.83
CA ALA A 240 -5.87 21.44 1.65
C ALA A 240 -5.01 21.41 2.92
N ILE A 241 -5.46 22.04 4.02
CA ILE A 241 -4.79 21.96 5.33
C ILE A 241 -5.13 20.64 6.05
N ILE A 242 -6.20 19.96 5.63
CA ILE A 242 -6.64 18.68 6.21
C ILE A 242 -5.96 17.56 5.42
N LEU A 243 -5.05 16.81 6.05
CA LEU A 243 -4.22 15.82 5.37
C LEU A 243 -5.04 14.77 4.62
N HIS A 244 -6.01 14.16 5.29
CA HIS A 244 -6.93 13.18 4.71
C HIS A 244 -8.33 13.79 4.59
N TYR A 245 -8.48 14.82 3.76
CA TYR A 245 -9.76 15.51 3.55
C TYR A 245 -10.82 14.56 2.96
N PRO A 246 -11.87 14.20 3.73
CA PRO A 246 -12.71 13.04 3.39
C PRO A 246 -13.93 13.36 2.51
N ASN A 247 -14.27 14.64 2.30
CA ASN A 247 -15.52 15.04 1.67
C ASN A 247 -15.30 16.11 0.60
N PRO A 248 -14.93 15.75 -0.62
CA PRO A 248 -14.62 16.67 -1.71
C PRO A 248 -15.91 17.30 -2.29
N LYS A 249 -16.49 18.29 -1.59
CA LYS A 249 -17.78 18.89 -1.93
C LYS A 249 -17.76 20.38 -2.23
N ASP A 250 -16.67 21.08 -1.90
CA ASP A 250 -16.62 22.51 -2.03
C ASP A 250 -16.41 22.94 -3.47
N LYS A 251 -16.93 24.15 -3.80
CA LYS A 251 -16.72 24.76 -5.11
C LYS A 251 -15.34 25.41 -5.16
N ILE A 252 -14.57 25.09 -6.16
CA ILE A 252 -13.22 25.58 -6.38
C ILE A 252 -13.29 27.04 -6.78
N ALA A 253 -12.72 27.92 -5.95
CA ALA A 253 -12.68 29.36 -6.19
C ALA A 253 -11.61 29.73 -7.22
N ASP A 254 -11.75 30.87 -7.85
CA ASP A 254 -10.69 31.45 -8.68
C ASP A 254 -9.47 31.79 -7.82
N GLY A 255 -8.29 31.48 -8.33
CA GLY A 255 -7.02 31.66 -7.62
C GLY A 255 -6.78 30.68 -6.46
N ALA A 256 -7.70 29.74 -6.17
CA ALA A 256 -7.46 28.70 -5.18
C ALA A 256 -6.42 27.69 -5.67
N LEU A 257 -5.63 27.15 -4.76
CA LEU A 257 -4.86 25.93 -5.00
C LEU A 257 -5.73 24.70 -4.79
N VAL A 258 -5.50 23.67 -5.58
CA VAL A 258 -6.15 22.35 -5.47
C VAL A 258 -5.08 21.31 -5.26
N LEU A 259 -5.03 20.76 -4.06
CA LEU A 259 -4.21 19.62 -3.71
C LEU A 259 -4.92 18.36 -4.17
N CYS A 260 -4.23 17.55 -4.99
CA CYS A 260 -4.68 16.28 -5.53
C CYS A 260 -3.72 15.19 -5.06
N ASP A 261 -4.14 14.40 -4.10
CA ASP A 261 -3.40 13.25 -3.58
C ASP A 261 -4.16 11.98 -3.96
N LEU A 262 -3.54 11.17 -4.81
CA LEU A 262 -4.24 10.12 -5.52
C LEU A 262 -3.30 9.06 -6.09
N GLY A 263 -3.83 7.87 -6.29
CA GLY A 263 -3.09 6.76 -6.83
C GLY A 263 -3.97 5.75 -7.57
N ALA A 264 -3.42 5.18 -8.64
CA ALA A 264 -4.02 4.05 -9.35
C ALA A 264 -3.37 2.73 -8.89
N THR A 265 -4.05 1.61 -9.16
CA THR A 265 -3.52 0.28 -8.94
C THR A 265 -3.23 -0.45 -10.26
N ASN A 266 -2.17 -1.25 -10.29
CA ASN A 266 -1.96 -2.26 -11.31
C ASN A 266 -1.97 -3.65 -10.65
N GLY A 267 -3.07 -4.39 -10.81
CA GLY A 267 -3.40 -5.52 -9.94
C GLY A 267 -3.46 -5.03 -8.48
N GLN A 268 -2.65 -5.62 -7.61
CA GLN A 268 -2.59 -5.23 -6.19
C GLN A 268 -1.50 -4.18 -5.88
N TYR A 269 -0.61 -3.83 -6.84
CA TYR A 269 0.45 -2.83 -6.64
C TYR A 269 -0.06 -1.42 -6.87
N ARG A 270 0.45 -0.47 -6.09
CA ARG A 270 -0.07 0.89 -5.95
C ARG A 270 0.91 1.94 -6.43
N GLY A 271 0.37 3.04 -6.97
CA GLY A 271 1.04 4.31 -7.11
C GLY A 271 0.50 5.29 -6.07
N ASP A 272 1.28 6.29 -5.69
CA ASP A 272 0.93 7.29 -4.69
C ASP A 272 1.59 8.62 -5.03
N ILE A 273 0.81 9.58 -5.52
CA ILE A 273 1.32 10.84 -6.05
C ILE A 273 0.45 12.01 -5.60
N THR A 274 1.10 13.00 -4.99
CA THR A 274 0.44 14.29 -4.74
C THR A 274 0.98 15.37 -5.66
N ARG A 275 0.06 16.15 -6.22
CA ARG A 275 0.34 17.40 -6.91
C ARG A 275 -0.62 18.49 -6.43
N THR A 276 -0.12 19.73 -6.38
CA THR A 276 -0.94 20.90 -6.05
C THR A 276 -0.96 21.87 -7.23
N TYR A 277 -2.15 22.15 -7.75
CA TYR A 277 -2.36 22.96 -8.94
C TYR A 277 -3.13 24.26 -8.62
N PRO A 278 -2.78 25.41 -9.24
CA PRO A 278 -3.64 26.60 -9.21
C PRO A 278 -4.86 26.36 -10.12
N ALA A 279 -6.07 26.61 -9.60
CA ALA A 279 -7.32 26.36 -10.31
C ALA A 279 -7.43 27.14 -11.64
N ASN A 280 -6.82 28.32 -11.73
CA ASN A 280 -6.78 29.18 -12.91
C ASN A 280 -5.45 29.10 -13.68
N ARG A 281 -4.64 28.06 -13.42
CA ARG A 281 -3.34 27.80 -14.04
C ARG A 281 -2.24 28.83 -13.71
N LYS A 282 -2.44 29.72 -12.75
CA LYS A 282 -1.45 30.71 -12.35
C LYS A 282 -1.33 30.78 -10.83
N PHE A 283 -0.12 30.62 -10.34
CA PHE A 283 0.20 30.85 -8.94
C PHE A 283 0.31 32.36 -8.69
N ASN A 284 -0.24 32.85 -7.58
CA ASN A 284 0.13 34.20 -7.11
C ASN A 284 1.55 34.18 -6.47
N PRO A 285 2.15 35.33 -6.21
CA PRO A 285 3.53 35.42 -5.69
C PRO A 285 3.75 34.61 -4.39
N LEU A 286 2.81 34.68 -3.45
CA LEU A 286 2.89 33.95 -2.19
C LEU A 286 2.78 32.45 -2.39
N GLN A 287 1.85 31.99 -3.23
CA GLN A 287 1.69 30.59 -3.59
C GLN A 287 2.95 30.03 -4.26
N LYS A 288 3.58 30.82 -5.18
CA LYS A 288 4.86 30.42 -5.79
C LYS A 288 5.95 30.23 -4.76
N GLN A 289 6.10 31.14 -3.83
CA GLN A 289 7.12 31.10 -2.79
C GLN A 289 6.97 29.84 -1.90
N ILE A 290 5.75 29.52 -1.46
CA ILE A 290 5.48 28.33 -0.65
C ILE A 290 5.69 27.07 -1.50
N TYR A 291 5.16 27.06 -2.73
CA TYR A 291 5.30 25.92 -3.65
C TYR A 291 6.76 25.59 -3.96
N GLU A 292 7.57 26.60 -4.29
CA GLU A 292 9.01 26.41 -4.54
C GLU A 292 9.76 25.88 -3.31
N THR A 293 9.35 26.29 -2.11
CA THR A 293 9.93 25.77 -0.87
C THR A 293 9.64 24.28 -0.70
N VAL A 294 8.39 23.86 -0.92
CA VAL A 294 8.01 22.45 -0.88
C VAL A 294 8.71 21.65 -2.00
N LEU A 295 8.79 22.21 -3.21
CA LEU A 295 9.49 21.57 -4.33
C LEU A 295 10.98 21.36 -4.04
N LYS A 296 11.66 22.36 -3.46
CA LYS A 296 13.07 22.24 -3.06
C LYS A 296 13.25 21.18 -1.95
N ALA A 297 12.32 21.08 -1.00
CA ALA A 297 12.34 20.03 0.01
C ALA A 297 12.19 18.65 -0.63
N ASN A 298 11.23 18.44 -1.55
CA ASN A 298 11.06 17.19 -2.28
C ASN A 298 12.34 16.81 -3.05
N GLN A 299 12.93 17.75 -3.79
CA GLN A 299 14.16 17.53 -4.54
C GLN A 299 15.35 17.19 -3.63
N LEU A 300 15.51 17.89 -2.49
CA LEU A 300 16.56 17.64 -1.50
C LEU A 300 16.47 16.21 -0.97
N ILE A 301 15.28 15.77 -0.57
CA ILE A 301 15.08 14.44 0.01
C ILE A 301 15.31 13.34 -1.03
N ILE A 302 14.85 13.53 -2.26
CA ILE A 302 15.15 12.59 -3.36
C ILE A 302 16.67 12.48 -3.60
N GLN A 303 17.40 13.62 -3.61
CA GLN A 303 18.86 13.60 -3.80
C GLN A 303 19.60 12.93 -2.64
N MET A 304 19.06 13.00 -1.42
CA MET A 304 19.66 12.37 -0.23
C MET A 304 19.40 10.87 -0.16
N ALA A 305 18.27 10.41 -0.71
CA ALA A 305 17.81 9.03 -0.57
C ALA A 305 18.80 8.03 -1.18
N LYS A 306 19.31 7.12 -0.35
CA LYS A 306 20.29 6.10 -0.74
C LYS A 306 20.26 4.93 0.25
N PRO A 307 20.86 3.77 -0.11
CA PRO A 307 21.03 2.66 0.83
C PRO A 307 21.75 3.08 2.12
N GLY A 308 21.34 2.49 3.24
CA GLY A 308 21.92 2.73 4.56
C GLY A 308 21.28 3.85 5.35
N LEU A 309 20.53 4.78 4.72
CA LEU A 309 19.73 5.77 5.44
C LEU A 309 18.41 5.15 5.93
N LYS A 310 17.87 5.69 7.01
CA LYS A 310 16.52 5.39 7.49
C LYS A 310 15.54 6.49 7.06
N ILE A 311 14.25 6.20 6.98
CA ILE A 311 13.22 7.23 6.70
C ILE A 311 13.28 8.35 7.75
N VAL A 312 13.61 8.05 9.00
CA VAL A 312 13.75 9.06 10.06
C VAL A 312 14.89 10.07 9.77
N ASP A 313 15.97 9.63 9.10
CA ASP A 313 17.06 10.55 8.73
C ASP A 313 16.59 11.53 7.65
N LEU A 314 15.82 11.05 6.67
CA LEU A 314 15.18 11.86 5.64
C LEU A 314 14.15 12.82 6.26
N GLN A 315 13.36 12.36 7.25
CA GLN A 315 12.42 13.20 7.99
C GLN A 315 13.11 14.36 8.70
N GLN A 316 14.20 14.10 9.39
CA GLN A 316 14.94 15.15 10.12
C GLN A 316 15.53 16.18 9.15
N ALA A 317 16.07 15.74 8.02
CA ALA A 317 16.58 16.65 6.99
C ALA A 317 15.47 17.53 6.39
N CYS A 318 14.30 16.93 6.12
CA CYS A 318 13.12 17.65 5.64
C CYS A 318 12.62 18.68 6.65
N LEU A 319 12.45 18.30 7.91
CA LEU A 319 12.04 19.19 9.00
C LEU A 319 12.98 20.38 9.14
N LYS A 320 14.29 20.12 9.14
CA LYS A 320 15.31 21.18 9.25
C LYS A 320 15.19 22.15 8.08
N PHE A 321 15.14 21.64 6.85
CA PHE A 321 15.05 22.49 5.65
C PHE A 321 13.79 23.36 5.65
N LEU A 322 12.63 22.75 5.95
CA LEU A 322 11.35 23.46 5.96
C LEU A 322 11.28 24.49 7.12
N ALA A 323 11.84 24.17 8.28
CA ALA A 323 11.88 25.08 9.42
C ALA A 323 12.74 26.31 9.13
N ASP A 324 13.98 26.10 8.62
CA ASP A 324 14.88 27.18 8.25
C ASP A 324 14.25 28.13 7.20
N ALA A 325 13.59 27.56 6.19
CA ALA A 325 12.88 28.32 5.18
C ALA A 325 11.67 29.09 5.75
N ALA A 326 10.85 28.42 6.57
CA ALA A 326 9.65 29.01 7.14
C ALA A 326 9.93 30.16 8.12
N VAL A 327 11.02 30.07 8.90
CA VAL A 327 11.49 31.16 9.77
C VAL A 327 11.95 32.35 8.93
N LYS A 328 12.76 32.11 7.88
CA LYS A 328 13.26 33.12 6.97
C LYS A 328 12.14 33.92 6.30
N GLU A 329 11.09 33.24 5.88
CA GLU A 329 9.94 33.84 5.19
C GLU A 329 8.87 34.34 6.16
N GLY A 330 9.06 34.19 7.48
CA GLY A 330 8.16 34.69 8.50
C GLY A 330 6.85 33.90 8.64
N TRP A 331 6.77 32.69 8.13
CA TRP A 331 5.57 31.82 8.27
C TRP A 331 5.48 31.21 9.66
N ILE A 332 6.61 31.05 10.36
CA ILE A 332 6.72 30.68 11.77
C ILE A 332 7.72 31.58 12.46
N LYS A 333 7.66 31.65 13.80
CA LYS A 333 8.54 32.50 14.59
C LYS A 333 9.89 31.86 14.87
N THR A 334 9.90 30.58 15.22
CA THR A 334 11.10 29.80 15.55
C THR A 334 11.05 28.44 14.87
N ALA A 335 12.19 27.76 14.73
CA ALA A 335 12.27 26.46 14.09
C ALA A 335 11.43 25.38 14.80
N GLU A 336 11.26 25.50 16.12
CA GLU A 336 10.44 24.59 16.93
C GLU A 336 8.96 24.64 16.56
N ASP A 337 8.54 25.75 15.95
CA ASP A 337 7.15 25.93 15.50
C ASP A 337 6.81 25.15 14.22
N ILE A 338 7.77 24.48 13.58
CA ILE A 338 7.57 23.80 12.29
C ILE A 338 6.41 22.80 12.33
N GLY A 339 6.20 22.11 13.46
CA GLY A 339 5.09 21.18 13.66
C GLY A 339 3.70 21.82 13.55
N LYS A 340 3.58 23.16 13.53
CA LYS A 340 2.31 23.87 13.30
C LYS A 340 1.90 23.90 11.83
N ILE A 341 2.87 23.78 10.91
CA ILE A 341 2.67 23.92 9.47
C ILE A 341 3.18 22.72 8.66
N TYR A 342 3.89 21.76 9.29
CA TYR A 342 4.29 20.48 8.71
C TYR A 342 4.20 19.39 9.79
N TYR A 343 3.21 18.50 9.71
CA TYR A 343 2.80 17.59 10.79
C TYR A 343 2.55 16.15 10.34
N HIS A 344 3.27 15.70 9.31
CA HIS A 344 3.32 14.30 8.89
C HIS A 344 4.75 13.86 8.56
N ASN A 345 4.95 12.58 8.28
CA ASN A 345 6.23 12.04 7.86
C ASN A 345 6.57 12.44 6.42
N VAL A 346 7.86 12.44 6.10
CA VAL A 346 8.35 12.78 4.75
C VAL A 346 8.06 11.69 3.72
N GLY A 347 7.63 10.51 4.17
CA GLY A 347 7.30 9.39 3.31
C GLY A 347 7.14 8.08 4.05
N HIS A 348 6.71 7.09 3.32
CA HIS A 348 6.48 5.72 3.77
C HIS A 348 6.85 4.71 2.68
N HIS A 349 6.92 3.42 3.02
CA HIS A 349 7.06 2.36 2.02
C HIS A 349 5.78 2.24 1.19
N LEU A 350 5.94 1.89 -0.09
CA LEU A 350 4.87 1.70 -1.06
C LEU A 350 5.00 0.32 -1.71
N GLY A 351 3.89 -0.37 -1.92
CA GLY A 351 3.90 -1.70 -2.56
C GLY A 351 2.52 -2.27 -2.81
N LEU A 352 2.20 -3.37 -2.14
CA LEU A 352 0.86 -3.98 -2.13
C LEU A 352 -0.12 -3.16 -1.29
N ASP A 353 0.36 -2.45 -0.31
CA ASP A 353 -0.37 -1.43 0.42
C ASP A 353 0.18 -0.05 0.08
N THR A 354 -0.66 0.99 0.18
CA THR A 354 -0.22 2.39 0.06
C THR A 354 0.80 2.68 1.16
N HIS A 355 0.43 2.44 2.42
CA HIS A 355 1.36 2.40 3.54
C HIS A 355 1.86 0.95 3.70
N ASP A 356 2.83 0.54 2.86
CA ASP A 356 3.38 -0.81 2.89
C ASP A 356 4.12 -1.06 4.21
N PRO A 357 4.08 -2.29 4.77
CA PRO A 357 4.66 -2.54 6.08
C PRO A 357 6.16 -2.25 6.12
N ILE A 358 6.60 -1.71 7.24
CA ILE A 358 7.99 -1.40 7.52
C ILE A 358 8.45 -2.14 8.79
N ALA A 359 9.59 -2.77 8.73
CA ALA A 359 10.28 -3.19 9.95
C ALA A 359 10.96 -1.97 10.56
N ARG A 360 10.60 -1.65 11.81
CA ARG A 360 11.13 -0.49 12.54
C ARG A 360 12.66 -0.53 12.58
N ASP A 361 13.28 0.64 12.44
CA ASP A 361 14.73 0.83 12.54
C ASP A 361 15.60 0.15 11.47
N ILE A 362 14.99 -0.39 10.41
CA ILE A 362 15.74 -0.93 9.27
C ILE A 362 16.12 0.21 8.32
N ALA A 363 17.37 0.18 7.88
CA ALA A 363 17.86 1.08 6.85
C ALA A 363 17.24 0.74 5.49
N LEU A 364 17.12 1.73 4.62
CA LEU A 364 16.73 1.54 3.23
C LEU A 364 17.78 0.67 2.52
N GLU A 365 17.31 -0.28 1.74
CA GLU A 365 18.12 -1.19 0.93
C GLU A 365 17.73 -1.07 -0.54
N PRO A 366 18.62 -1.46 -1.49
CA PRO A 366 18.25 -1.56 -2.89
C PRO A 366 17.00 -2.43 -3.08
N GLY A 367 16.04 -1.93 -3.86
CA GLY A 367 14.72 -2.56 -4.03
C GLY A 367 13.62 -1.99 -3.12
N CYS A 368 13.93 -1.20 -2.10
CA CYS A 368 12.90 -0.44 -1.38
C CYS A 368 12.24 0.58 -2.31
N VAL A 369 10.91 0.65 -2.29
CA VAL A 369 10.13 1.74 -2.92
C VAL A 369 9.47 2.53 -1.81
N ILE A 370 9.68 3.85 -1.82
CA ILE A 370 9.11 4.77 -0.83
C ILE A 370 8.50 6.00 -1.50
N THR A 371 7.60 6.69 -0.80
CA THR A 371 7.14 8.03 -1.15
C THR A 371 8.13 9.08 -0.65
N VAL A 372 8.12 10.26 -1.27
CA VAL A 372 8.79 11.48 -0.80
C VAL A 372 7.79 12.62 -0.97
N GLU A 373 7.16 13.04 0.13
CA GLU A 373 5.93 13.84 0.13
C GLU A 373 5.96 15.06 1.06
N PRO A 374 7.01 15.88 1.08
CA PRO A 374 7.00 17.08 1.93
C PRO A 374 5.83 18.00 1.61
N GLY A 375 5.33 18.70 2.63
CA GLY A 375 4.23 19.65 2.49
C GLY A 375 4.34 20.82 3.45
N LEU A 376 3.59 21.89 3.18
CA LEU A 376 3.37 23.00 4.09
C LEU A 376 1.88 23.35 4.13
N TYR A 377 1.35 23.50 5.33
CA TYR A 377 -0.09 23.68 5.59
C TYR A 377 -0.29 24.88 6.52
N ILE A 378 -0.39 26.07 5.92
CA ILE A 378 -0.41 27.35 6.65
C ILE A 378 -1.85 27.81 6.83
N LYS A 379 -2.42 27.54 8.01
CA LYS A 379 -3.82 27.76 8.33
C LYS A 379 -4.23 29.22 8.17
N GLU A 380 -3.41 30.16 8.62
CA GLU A 380 -3.65 31.60 8.57
C GLU A 380 -3.76 32.12 7.15
N LEU A 381 -3.13 31.44 6.19
CA LEU A 381 -3.17 31.79 4.77
C LEU A 381 -4.20 30.96 3.98
N GLY A 382 -4.79 29.90 4.60
CA GLY A 382 -5.66 28.97 3.91
C GLY A 382 -4.95 28.20 2.78
N ILE A 383 -3.65 27.95 2.93
CA ILE A 383 -2.81 27.31 1.90
C ILE A 383 -2.27 25.99 2.43
N GLY A 384 -2.55 24.91 1.69
CA GLY A 384 -1.92 23.61 1.83
C GLY A 384 -1.28 23.20 0.51
N ILE A 385 0.01 22.82 0.54
CA ILE A 385 0.78 22.37 -0.61
C ILE A 385 1.52 21.11 -0.22
N ARG A 386 1.36 20.02 -0.98
CA ARG A 386 2.18 18.81 -0.94
C ARG A 386 2.65 18.47 -2.34
N ILE A 387 3.89 18.00 -2.46
CA ILE A 387 4.47 17.48 -3.69
C ILE A 387 5.07 16.14 -3.35
N GLU A 388 4.56 15.09 -3.98
CA GLU A 388 4.92 13.71 -3.70
C GLU A 388 5.35 12.98 -4.94
N ASP A 389 6.44 12.25 -4.79
CA ASP A 389 6.98 11.33 -5.79
C ASP A 389 7.21 9.95 -5.18
N ASN A 390 7.17 8.92 -6.02
CA ASN A 390 7.61 7.58 -5.65
C ASN A 390 9.04 7.36 -6.12
N ILE A 391 9.90 6.85 -5.24
CA ILE A 391 11.30 6.58 -5.56
C ILE A 391 11.67 5.12 -5.27
N LEU A 392 12.51 4.55 -6.13
CA LEU A 392 13.14 3.25 -5.95
C LEU A 392 14.55 3.45 -5.42
N ILE A 393 14.89 2.84 -4.31
CA ILE A 393 16.27 2.80 -3.81
C ILE A 393 17.07 1.84 -4.68
N THR A 394 18.18 2.33 -5.21
CA THR A 394 19.13 1.60 -6.06
C THR A 394 20.44 1.32 -5.32
N GLU A 395 21.39 0.62 -5.92
CA GLU A 395 22.69 0.31 -5.30
C GLU A 395 23.50 1.55 -4.86
N LYS A 396 23.30 2.70 -5.51
CA LYS A 396 24.13 3.91 -5.29
C LYS A 396 23.34 5.15 -4.88
N GLY A 397 22.02 5.10 -4.87
CA GLY A 397 21.16 6.26 -4.62
C GLY A 397 19.70 5.88 -4.78
N CYS A 398 18.95 6.67 -5.53
CA CYS A 398 17.58 6.33 -5.89
C CYS A 398 17.25 6.70 -7.34
N GLU A 399 16.17 6.10 -7.84
CA GLU A 399 15.52 6.44 -9.10
C GLU A 399 14.15 7.03 -8.78
N ASN A 400 13.83 8.22 -9.32
CA ASN A 400 12.49 8.78 -9.23
C ASN A 400 11.57 8.11 -10.27
N LEU A 401 10.61 7.30 -9.82
CA LEU A 401 9.66 6.58 -10.67
C LEU A 401 8.59 7.49 -11.26
N SER A 402 8.46 8.72 -10.72
CA SER A 402 7.45 9.72 -11.07
C SER A 402 8.06 10.91 -11.82
N VAL A 403 9.27 10.78 -12.34
CA VAL A 403 10.04 11.89 -12.93
C VAL A 403 9.30 12.58 -14.09
N ASP A 404 8.47 11.84 -14.84
CA ASP A 404 7.72 12.35 -15.99
C ASP A 404 6.44 13.10 -15.59
N ILE A 405 6.09 13.17 -14.29
CA ILE A 405 4.90 13.86 -13.82
C ILE A 405 5.26 15.34 -13.51
N PRO A 406 4.72 16.31 -14.25
CA PRO A 406 5.02 17.72 -14.07
C PRO A 406 4.89 18.19 -12.61
N LYS A 407 5.90 18.92 -12.13
CA LYS A 407 5.93 19.47 -10.77
C LYS A 407 6.64 20.82 -10.62
N THR A 408 7.35 21.31 -11.63
CA THR A 408 7.88 22.66 -11.58
C THR A 408 6.79 23.68 -11.89
N ILE A 409 6.96 24.90 -11.39
CA ILE A 409 5.99 25.98 -11.66
C ILE A 409 5.80 26.20 -13.15
N GLU A 410 6.91 26.21 -13.90
CA GLU A 410 6.90 26.36 -15.35
C GLU A 410 6.08 25.27 -16.06
N GLU A 411 6.30 24.00 -15.68
CA GLU A 411 5.53 22.87 -16.25
C GLU A 411 4.05 22.94 -15.89
N ILE A 412 3.69 23.44 -14.71
CA ILE A 412 2.30 23.53 -14.25
C ILE A 412 1.56 24.69 -14.90
N GLU A 413 2.22 25.83 -15.08
CA GLU A 413 1.59 27.04 -15.63
C GLU A 413 1.48 27.00 -17.17
N ASN A 414 2.21 26.11 -17.86
CA ASN A 414 2.14 25.85 -19.31
C ASN A 414 1.14 24.72 -19.63
#